data_b013787e3ddbeb01937a4dd2d2ffab06
#
_entry.id   b013787e3ddbeb01937a4dd2d2ffab06
#
_cell.length_a   1.000
_cell.length_b   1.000
_cell.length_c   1.000
_cell.angle_alpha   90.00
_cell.angle_beta   90.00
_cell.angle_gamma   90.00
#
_symmetry.space_group_name_H-M   'P 1'
#
loop_
_entity.id
_entity.type
_entity.pdbx_description
1 polymer ?
#
loop_
_entity_poly.entity_id
_entity_poly.type
_entity_poly.pdbx_seq_one_letter_code
_entity_poly.pdbx_strand_id
1 'polypeptide(L)'
;MKRLLIAATALSIMGLPLLANASPKQDLEQFRAYFFKKFPGVKLQDFGNGIYAIDPVRRDEWQNIEEFPPYEAGIDKGKALFNKYGLAKCFKNGGKGIKQNYPYFDSKSGKVHTLIADIQACIVKNGHKPLGLKKGKIAGIAAYMAYTSRGKVQNVVIPNDKRALKIYNRGKTHFYAKRGQLNFSCADCHMYSSGQMARGNLLSPGLGQTSHFPVWRRKWAKKTAAKKGKVGAFGGFGTIERRYGGCNKQVRAKVLNKGKKWKTAQHPEYVALEYFHTSMSNGIKLNGPAVRQ
;
A
#
# COMPACT_ATOMS: atom_id res chain seq x y z
N MET A 1 -64.17 39.93 26.99
CA MET A 1 -62.97 40.33 26.27
C MET A 1 -61.88 39.26 26.52
N LYS A 2 -61.74 38.31 25.59
CA LYS A 2 -60.74 37.24 25.70
C LYS A 2 -59.50 37.66 24.88
N ARG A 3 -58.35 37.85 25.52
CA ARG A 3 -57.09 38.13 24.83
C ARG A 3 -56.44 36.79 24.36
N LEU A 4 -56.31 36.60 23.06
CA LEU A 4 -55.55 35.50 22.44
C LEU A 4 -54.07 35.87 22.52
N LEU A 5 -53.29 35.06 23.21
CA LEU A 5 -51.82 35.09 23.19
C LEU A 5 -51.36 34.21 22.02
N ILE A 6 -50.76 34.83 20.99
CA ILE A 6 -50.09 34.13 19.88
C ILE A 6 -48.67 33.88 20.36
N ALA A 7 -48.34 32.60 20.64
CA ALA A 7 -46.99 32.17 20.89
C ALA A 7 -46.28 31.96 19.54
N ALA A 8 -45.31 32.81 19.23
CA ALA A 8 -44.43 32.66 18.07
C ALA A 8 -43.37 31.59 18.38
N THR A 9 -43.52 30.42 17.86
CA THR A 9 -42.50 29.35 17.86
C THR A 9 -41.38 29.73 16.91
N ALA A 10 -40.24 30.15 17.40
CA ALA A 10 -39.01 30.32 16.63
C ALA A 10 -38.47 28.94 16.22
N LEU A 11 -38.61 28.62 14.95
CA LEU A 11 -38.02 27.40 14.36
C LEU A 11 -36.51 27.62 14.23
N SER A 12 -35.71 27.10 15.16
CA SER A 12 -34.27 27.08 15.07
C SER A 12 -33.86 26.11 13.97
N ILE A 13 -33.50 26.63 12.81
CA ILE A 13 -32.86 25.88 11.74
C ILE A 13 -31.45 25.50 12.24
N MET A 14 -31.35 24.33 12.89
CA MET A 14 -30.03 23.71 13.11
C MET A 14 -29.44 23.40 11.76
N GLY A 15 -28.55 24.26 11.31
CA GLY A 15 -27.71 24.00 10.12
C GLY A 15 -26.95 22.69 10.34
N LEU A 16 -27.31 21.66 9.58
CA LEU A 16 -26.54 20.45 9.48
C LEU A 16 -25.10 20.87 9.13
N PRO A 17 -24.07 20.47 9.92
CA PRO A 17 -22.71 20.74 9.52
C PRO A 17 -22.52 20.05 8.17
N LEU A 18 -22.25 20.84 7.11
CA LEU A 18 -21.68 20.33 5.89
C LEU A 18 -20.52 19.43 6.31
N LEU A 19 -20.62 18.13 6.06
CA LEU A 19 -19.54 17.17 6.24
C LEU A 19 -18.43 17.60 5.29
N ALA A 20 -17.63 18.58 5.72
CA ALA A 20 -16.41 18.95 5.04
C ALA A 20 -15.56 17.68 4.94
N ASN A 21 -15.29 17.22 3.73
CA ASN A 21 -14.37 16.10 3.53
C ASN A 21 -13.09 16.43 4.28
N ALA A 22 -12.72 15.58 5.24
CA ALA A 22 -11.50 15.77 6.01
C ALA A 22 -10.31 15.91 5.07
N SER A 23 -9.42 16.85 5.36
CA SER A 23 -8.21 17.04 4.57
C SER A 23 -7.30 15.80 4.66
N PRO A 24 -6.39 15.56 3.71
CA PRO A 24 -5.42 14.46 3.81
C PRO A 24 -4.63 14.43 5.13
N LYS A 25 -4.35 15.59 5.72
CA LYS A 25 -3.70 15.70 7.04
C LYS A 25 -4.61 15.20 8.15
N GLN A 26 -5.85 15.65 8.19
CA GLN A 26 -6.84 15.20 9.19
C GLN A 26 -7.12 13.69 9.05
N ASP A 27 -7.22 13.19 7.82
CA ASP A 27 -7.37 11.73 7.57
C ASP A 27 -6.21 10.94 8.18
N LEU A 28 -4.97 11.40 7.99
CA LEU A 28 -3.78 10.76 8.56
C LEU A 28 -3.81 10.77 10.09
N GLU A 29 -4.16 11.91 10.70
CA GLU A 29 -4.26 12.06 12.16
C GLU A 29 -5.34 11.13 12.74
N GLN A 30 -6.53 11.10 12.14
CA GLN A 30 -7.62 10.22 12.55
C GLN A 30 -7.27 8.74 12.37
N PHE A 31 -6.62 8.39 11.26
CA PHE A 31 -6.18 7.02 10.99
C PHE A 31 -5.17 6.54 12.04
N ARG A 32 -4.21 7.37 12.42
CA ARG A 32 -3.24 7.08 13.49
C ARG A 32 -3.91 6.96 14.85
N ALA A 33 -4.76 7.93 15.21
CA ALA A 33 -5.47 7.93 16.47
C ALA A 33 -6.29 6.64 16.65
N TYR A 34 -6.95 6.16 15.59
CA TYR A 34 -7.67 4.90 15.60
C TYR A 34 -6.76 3.72 16.00
N PHE A 35 -5.57 3.62 15.42
CA PHE A 35 -4.66 2.52 15.69
C PHE A 35 -3.98 2.62 17.06
N PHE A 36 -3.66 3.81 17.51
CA PHE A 36 -3.13 4.02 18.87
C PHE A 36 -4.17 3.67 19.94
N LYS A 37 -5.45 3.99 19.71
CA LYS A 37 -6.55 3.56 20.59
C LYS A 37 -6.73 2.04 20.56
N LYS A 38 -6.64 1.43 19.39
CA LYS A 38 -6.87 -0.03 19.22
C LYS A 38 -5.73 -0.88 19.75
N PHE A 39 -4.51 -0.42 19.66
CA PHE A 39 -3.29 -1.10 20.08
C PHE A 39 -2.45 -0.19 20.99
N PRO A 40 -2.90 0.04 22.22
CA PRO A 40 -2.18 0.89 23.16
C PRO A 40 -0.79 0.32 23.43
N GLY A 41 0.22 1.20 23.52
CA GLY A 41 1.62 0.81 23.73
C GLY A 41 2.41 0.49 22.46
N VAL A 42 1.75 0.27 21.31
CA VAL A 42 2.49 0.08 20.03
C VAL A 42 2.97 1.44 19.51
N LYS A 43 4.29 1.58 19.33
CA LYS A 43 4.90 2.80 18.81
C LYS A 43 4.62 2.98 17.33
N LEU A 44 4.57 4.24 16.84
CA LEU A 44 4.31 4.54 15.42
C LEU A 44 5.20 3.75 14.47
N GLN A 45 6.49 3.64 14.76
CA GLN A 45 7.45 2.96 13.90
C GLN A 45 7.20 1.46 13.80
N ASP A 46 6.70 0.83 14.86
CA ASP A 46 6.46 -0.61 14.92
C ASP A 46 5.34 -1.04 13.96
N PHE A 47 4.36 -0.17 13.68
CA PHE A 47 3.31 -0.47 12.70
C PHE A 47 3.88 -0.80 11.30
N GLY A 48 5.09 -0.33 10.96
CA GLY A 48 5.81 -0.76 9.77
C GLY A 48 6.08 -2.27 9.70
N ASN A 49 6.01 -2.97 10.83
CA ASN A 49 6.18 -4.43 10.92
C ASN A 49 4.88 -5.20 10.69
N GLY A 50 3.73 -4.53 10.51
CA GLY A 50 2.44 -5.16 10.24
C GLY A 50 1.95 -5.98 11.44
N ILE A 51 1.65 -7.29 11.23
CA ILE A 51 1.17 -8.16 12.32
C ILE A 51 2.21 -8.33 13.44
N TYR A 52 3.47 -8.20 13.13
CA TYR A 52 4.57 -8.34 14.08
C TYR A 52 4.69 -7.14 15.05
N ALA A 53 3.95 -6.06 14.79
CA ALA A 53 3.79 -4.96 15.73
C ALA A 53 2.85 -5.31 16.90
N ILE A 54 1.89 -6.21 16.66
CA ILE A 54 0.76 -6.49 17.56
C ILE A 54 0.75 -7.93 18.11
N ASP A 55 1.66 -8.77 17.68
CA ASP A 55 1.79 -10.16 18.11
C ASP A 55 3.26 -10.47 18.44
N PRO A 56 3.63 -10.50 19.74
CA PRO A 56 5.01 -10.72 20.17
C PRO A 56 5.59 -12.07 19.72
N VAL A 57 4.80 -13.16 19.83
CA VAL A 57 5.27 -14.51 19.47
C VAL A 57 5.63 -14.58 17.98
N ARG A 58 4.77 -14.05 17.11
CA ARG A 58 5.07 -13.99 15.68
C ARG A 58 6.18 -13.02 15.36
N ARG A 59 6.40 -12.01 16.22
CA ARG A 59 7.53 -11.07 16.06
C ARG A 59 8.85 -11.78 16.24
N ASP A 60 8.99 -12.59 17.27
CA ASP A 60 10.23 -13.33 17.56
C ASP A 60 10.55 -14.32 16.43
N GLU A 61 9.55 -15.10 15.99
CA GLU A 61 9.72 -15.96 14.81
C GLU A 61 10.12 -15.20 13.55
N TRP A 62 9.56 -14.01 13.34
CA TRP A 62 9.87 -13.18 12.19
C TRP A 62 11.29 -12.59 12.28
N GLN A 63 11.74 -12.15 13.47
CA GLN A 63 13.09 -11.64 13.68
C GLN A 63 14.13 -12.70 13.35
N ASN A 64 13.94 -13.94 13.81
CA ASN A 64 14.82 -15.07 13.47
C ASN A 64 14.90 -15.31 11.94
N ILE A 65 13.78 -15.15 11.22
CA ILE A 65 13.77 -15.27 9.75
C ILE A 65 14.50 -14.08 9.08
N GLU A 66 14.44 -12.89 9.68
CA GLU A 66 15.08 -11.69 9.13
C GLU A 66 16.58 -11.63 9.40
N GLU A 67 17.15 -12.52 10.25
CA GLU A 67 18.61 -12.70 10.39
C GLU A 67 19.24 -13.27 9.12
N PHE A 68 18.53 -14.23 8.47
CA PHE A 68 18.94 -14.85 7.20
C PHE A 68 17.77 -14.80 6.22
N PRO A 69 17.42 -13.63 5.71
CA PRO A 69 16.16 -13.48 5.02
C PRO A 69 16.15 -14.15 3.64
N PRO A 70 15.12 -14.95 3.32
CA PRO A 70 15.04 -15.74 2.09
C PRO A 70 14.91 -14.89 0.82
N TYR A 71 14.97 -13.59 0.92
CA TYR A 71 14.83 -12.65 -0.20
C TYR A 71 16.15 -12.01 -0.66
N GLU A 72 17.29 -12.24 0.00
CA GLU A 72 18.58 -11.61 -0.34
C GLU A 72 18.99 -11.87 -1.79
N ALA A 73 19.03 -13.13 -2.20
CA ALA A 73 19.33 -13.48 -3.60
C ALA A 73 18.39 -12.80 -4.60
N GLY A 74 17.20 -12.44 -4.17
CA GLY A 74 16.24 -11.67 -4.96
C GLY A 74 16.58 -10.19 -5.06
N ILE A 75 17.17 -9.61 -4.02
CA ILE A 75 17.68 -8.22 -4.02
C ILE A 75 18.87 -8.14 -4.98
N ASP A 76 19.84 -9.05 -4.88
CA ASP A 76 21.04 -9.07 -5.74
C ASP A 76 20.69 -9.22 -7.22
N LYS A 77 19.83 -10.18 -7.54
CA LYS A 77 19.31 -10.31 -8.91
C LYS A 77 18.45 -9.13 -9.34
N GLY A 78 17.75 -8.47 -8.41
CA GLY A 78 17.04 -7.21 -8.63
C GLY A 78 18.00 -6.09 -9.01
N LYS A 79 19.13 -5.94 -8.30
CA LYS A 79 20.23 -5.02 -8.61
C LYS A 79 20.83 -5.28 -9.99
N ALA A 80 21.11 -6.54 -10.30
CA ALA A 80 21.63 -6.92 -11.62
C ALA A 80 20.66 -6.53 -12.75
N LEU A 81 19.36 -6.75 -12.56
CA LEU A 81 18.33 -6.34 -13.53
C LEU A 81 18.17 -4.81 -13.60
N PHE A 82 18.26 -4.11 -12.48
CA PHE A 82 18.24 -2.65 -12.42
C PHE A 82 19.36 -2.08 -13.32
N ASN A 83 20.57 -2.59 -13.18
CA ASN A 83 21.70 -2.19 -14.01
C ASN A 83 21.51 -2.60 -15.48
N LYS A 84 21.11 -3.84 -15.74
CA LYS A 84 20.86 -4.37 -17.10
C LYS A 84 19.86 -3.51 -17.87
N TYR A 85 18.80 -3.04 -17.22
CA TYR A 85 17.78 -2.20 -17.85
C TYR A 85 18.15 -0.71 -17.88
N GLY A 86 19.33 -0.30 -17.37
CA GLY A 86 19.79 1.07 -17.35
C GLY A 86 18.92 2.02 -16.53
N LEU A 87 18.31 1.51 -15.44
CA LEU A 87 17.26 2.24 -14.72
C LEU A 87 17.79 3.48 -13.98
N ALA A 88 19.06 3.50 -13.62
CA ALA A 88 19.65 4.65 -12.91
C ALA A 88 19.44 5.98 -13.65
N LYS A 89 19.40 5.96 -14.97
CA LYS A 89 19.24 7.17 -15.83
C LYS A 89 17.86 7.82 -15.72
N CYS A 90 16.84 7.08 -15.24
CA CYS A 90 15.46 7.57 -15.17
C CYS A 90 15.07 8.15 -13.80
N PHE A 91 15.90 7.94 -12.79
CA PHE A 91 15.52 8.25 -11.42
C PHE A 91 16.50 9.24 -10.77
N LYS A 92 15.97 10.11 -9.90
CA LYS A 92 16.82 10.92 -9.01
C LYS A 92 17.76 10.02 -8.21
N ASN A 93 18.94 10.50 -7.86
CA ASN A 93 19.96 9.77 -7.11
C ASN A 93 20.30 8.39 -7.71
N GLY A 94 20.19 8.23 -9.04
CA GLY A 94 20.37 6.93 -9.67
C GLY A 94 19.43 5.85 -9.17
N GLY A 95 18.25 6.21 -8.69
CA GLY A 95 17.24 5.29 -8.18
C GLY A 95 17.46 4.75 -6.77
N LYS A 96 18.49 5.23 -6.07
CA LYS A 96 18.81 4.80 -4.72
C LYS A 96 18.17 5.74 -3.68
N GLY A 97 17.55 5.16 -2.65
CA GLY A 97 16.99 5.91 -1.54
C GLY A 97 15.86 6.87 -1.93
N ILE A 98 14.97 6.47 -2.84
CA ILE A 98 13.89 7.30 -3.37
C ILE A 98 12.48 6.75 -3.10
N LYS A 99 12.36 5.47 -2.69
CA LYS A 99 11.05 4.82 -2.53
C LYS A 99 10.14 5.53 -1.53
N GLN A 100 10.68 6.17 -0.50
CA GLN A 100 9.90 6.88 0.51
C GLN A 100 9.04 8.02 -0.05
N ASN A 101 9.38 8.53 -1.24
CA ASN A 101 8.64 9.60 -1.90
C ASN A 101 7.55 9.07 -2.87
N TYR A 102 7.36 7.75 -2.93
CA TYR A 102 6.37 7.13 -3.80
C TYR A 102 5.16 6.62 -3.02
N PRO A 103 3.95 6.70 -3.62
CA PRO A 103 3.62 7.38 -4.89
C PRO A 103 3.69 8.91 -4.76
N TYR A 104 3.88 9.59 -5.88
CA TYR A 104 3.83 11.06 -5.93
C TYR A 104 2.89 11.56 -7.02
N PHE A 105 2.37 12.77 -6.84
CA PHE A 105 1.58 13.46 -7.85
C PHE A 105 2.49 14.36 -8.70
N ASP A 106 2.44 14.19 -10.01
CA ASP A 106 3.09 15.06 -10.95
C ASP A 106 2.11 16.15 -11.44
N SER A 107 2.35 17.38 -11.04
CA SER A 107 1.51 18.53 -11.38
C SER A 107 1.49 18.86 -12.87
N LYS A 108 2.54 18.52 -13.60
CA LYS A 108 2.62 18.76 -15.05
C LYS A 108 1.67 17.83 -15.80
N SER A 109 1.75 16.54 -15.55
CA SER A 109 0.89 15.55 -16.22
C SER A 109 -0.48 15.37 -15.55
N GLY A 110 -0.68 15.85 -14.31
CA GLY A 110 -1.88 15.62 -13.52
C GLY A 110 -2.09 14.18 -13.09
N LYS A 111 -1.02 13.39 -13.04
CA LYS A 111 -1.07 11.95 -12.76
C LYS A 111 -0.34 11.60 -11.46
N VAL A 112 -0.78 10.50 -10.84
CA VAL A 112 -0.04 9.87 -9.74
C VAL A 112 0.90 8.82 -10.32
N HIS A 113 2.16 8.93 -9.97
CA HIS A 113 3.23 8.01 -10.31
C HIS A 113 3.51 7.06 -9.16
N THR A 114 3.50 5.77 -9.42
CA THR A 114 3.95 4.73 -8.48
C THR A 114 5.34 4.26 -8.86
N LEU A 115 6.11 3.75 -7.89
CA LEU A 115 7.44 3.22 -8.18
C LEU A 115 7.42 2.13 -9.25
N ILE A 116 6.42 1.25 -9.23
CA ILE A 116 6.26 0.17 -10.21
C ILE A 116 5.96 0.71 -11.60
N ALA A 117 5.13 1.75 -11.72
CA ALA A 117 4.83 2.38 -13.00
C ALA A 117 6.06 3.06 -13.61
N ASP A 118 6.83 3.78 -12.80
CA ASP A 118 8.03 4.48 -13.26
C ASP A 118 9.17 3.51 -13.62
N ILE A 119 9.35 2.42 -12.86
CA ILE A 119 10.26 1.32 -13.25
C ILE A 119 9.86 0.77 -14.62
N GLN A 120 8.58 0.49 -14.83
CA GLN A 120 8.08 -0.03 -16.10
C GLN A 120 8.28 0.95 -17.25
N ALA A 121 7.95 2.24 -17.03
CA ALA A 121 8.13 3.29 -18.04
C ALA A 121 9.60 3.43 -18.44
N CYS A 122 10.52 3.38 -17.48
CA CYS A 122 11.96 3.42 -17.76
C CYS A 122 12.45 2.20 -18.55
N ILE A 123 11.99 0.99 -18.20
CA ILE A 123 12.30 -0.24 -18.95
C ILE A 123 11.91 -0.09 -20.42
N VAL A 124 10.70 0.40 -20.68
CA VAL A 124 10.19 0.60 -22.04
C VAL A 124 10.95 1.71 -22.76
N LYS A 125 11.20 2.84 -22.08
CA LYS A 125 12.00 3.97 -22.61
C LYS A 125 13.40 3.53 -23.05
N ASN A 126 14.01 2.57 -22.32
CA ASN A 126 15.33 2.02 -22.63
C ASN A 126 15.28 0.87 -23.67
N GLY A 127 14.19 0.74 -24.42
CA GLY A 127 14.07 -0.24 -25.54
C GLY A 127 13.76 -1.68 -25.12
N HIS A 128 13.41 -1.92 -23.86
CA HIS A 128 13.12 -3.27 -23.38
C HIS A 128 11.62 -3.58 -23.36
N LYS A 129 11.28 -4.87 -23.50
CA LYS A 129 9.89 -5.32 -23.41
C LYS A 129 9.33 -5.12 -21.99
N PRO A 130 8.06 -4.68 -21.86
CA PRO A 130 7.45 -4.47 -20.56
C PRO A 130 7.35 -5.75 -19.72
N LEU A 131 7.50 -5.61 -18.41
CA LEU A 131 7.42 -6.69 -17.45
C LEU A 131 6.00 -6.81 -16.85
N GLY A 132 5.67 -7.98 -16.35
CA GLY A 132 4.44 -8.17 -15.58
C GLY A 132 4.55 -7.54 -14.18
N LEU A 133 3.61 -6.68 -13.78
CA LEU A 133 3.73 -5.79 -12.61
C LEU A 133 3.57 -6.46 -11.24
N LYS A 134 3.07 -7.70 -11.16
CA LYS A 134 2.66 -8.33 -9.88
C LYS A 134 3.78 -9.07 -9.16
N LYS A 135 4.75 -9.63 -9.89
CA LYS A 135 5.79 -10.54 -9.36
C LYS A 135 6.96 -10.71 -10.35
N GLY A 136 7.95 -11.50 -9.96
CA GLY A 136 9.08 -11.81 -10.84
C GLY A 136 10.07 -10.66 -10.93
N LYS A 137 10.61 -10.42 -12.13
CA LYS A 137 11.70 -9.46 -12.36
C LYS A 137 11.39 -8.07 -11.82
N ILE A 138 10.19 -7.53 -12.07
CA ILE A 138 9.83 -6.17 -11.59
C ILE A 138 9.75 -6.10 -10.06
N ALA A 139 9.26 -7.15 -9.41
CA ALA A 139 9.21 -7.19 -7.95
C ALA A 139 10.62 -7.28 -7.35
N GLY A 140 11.56 -7.97 -8.00
CA GLY A 140 12.97 -8.00 -7.61
C GLY A 140 13.65 -6.64 -7.76
N ILE A 141 13.44 -5.95 -8.89
CA ILE A 141 13.94 -4.58 -9.11
C ILE A 141 13.40 -3.63 -8.04
N ALA A 142 12.08 -3.65 -7.81
CA ALA A 142 11.46 -2.83 -6.78
C ALA A 142 11.94 -3.21 -5.36
N ALA A 143 12.26 -4.49 -5.10
CA ALA A 143 12.85 -4.94 -3.84
C ALA A 143 14.24 -4.34 -3.63
N TYR A 144 15.09 -4.32 -4.65
CA TYR A 144 16.38 -3.65 -4.59
C TYR A 144 16.22 -2.14 -4.29
N MET A 145 15.35 -1.44 -5.02
CA MET A 145 15.10 -0.01 -4.79
C MET A 145 14.52 0.26 -3.38
N ALA A 146 13.65 -0.63 -2.89
CA ALA A 146 13.12 -0.54 -1.54
C ALA A 146 14.22 -0.78 -0.48
N TYR A 147 15.09 -1.75 -0.71
CA TYR A 147 16.23 -2.04 0.16
C TYR A 147 17.16 -0.83 0.31
N THR A 148 17.46 -0.12 -0.79
CA THR A 148 18.27 1.12 -0.74
C THR A 148 17.57 2.27 -0.01
N SER A 149 16.27 2.13 0.27
CA SER A 149 15.46 3.14 0.97
C SER A 149 15.10 2.73 2.41
N ARG A 150 15.62 1.60 2.91
CA ARG A 150 15.38 1.18 4.31
C ARG A 150 15.80 2.27 5.29
N GLY A 151 15.01 2.45 6.35
CA GLY A 151 15.23 3.46 7.37
C GLY A 151 14.82 4.88 6.98
N LYS A 152 14.60 5.18 5.69
CA LYS A 152 14.05 6.47 5.26
C LYS A 152 12.58 6.57 5.59
N VAL A 153 12.17 7.76 5.99
CA VAL A 153 10.78 8.04 6.42
C VAL A 153 9.86 8.19 5.21
N GLN A 154 8.75 7.47 5.21
CA GLN A 154 7.71 7.59 4.17
C GLN A 154 7.17 9.01 4.15
N ASN A 155 7.17 9.63 2.96
CA ASN A 155 6.75 11.01 2.77
C ASN A 155 6.01 11.19 1.43
N VAL A 156 4.76 10.73 1.39
CA VAL A 156 3.87 10.94 0.24
C VAL A 156 3.17 12.29 0.39
N VAL A 157 3.43 13.20 -0.53
CA VAL A 157 2.83 14.53 -0.54
C VAL A 157 1.52 14.52 -1.32
N ILE A 158 0.45 14.98 -0.68
CA ILE A 158 -0.83 15.25 -1.33
C ILE A 158 -0.95 16.78 -1.48
N PRO A 159 -0.65 17.35 -2.65
CA PRO A 159 -0.70 18.79 -2.84
C PRO A 159 -2.15 19.29 -2.85
N ASN A 160 -2.32 20.59 -2.59
CA ASN A 160 -3.61 21.28 -2.76
C ASN A 160 -3.91 21.53 -4.24
N ASP A 161 -3.98 20.46 -5.03
CA ASP A 161 -4.37 20.43 -6.44
C ASP A 161 -5.64 19.61 -6.56
N LYS A 162 -6.69 20.18 -7.16
CA LYS A 162 -8.01 19.50 -7.32
C LYS A 162 -7.89 18.13 -7.98
N ARG A 163 -6.93 17.95 -8.91
CA ARG A 163 -6.68 16.66 -9.58
C ARG A 163 -6.06 15.64 -8.63
N ALA A 164 -5.07 16.07 -7.81
CA ALA A 164 -4.46 15.23 -6.80
C ALA A 164 -5.48 14.78 -5.74
N LEU A 165 -6.27 15.74 -5.23
CA LEU A 165 -7.33 15.47 -4.25
C LEU A 165 -8.41 14.54 -4.81
N LYS A 166 -8.78 14.68 -6.08
CA LYS A 166 -9.71 13.74 -6.75
C LYS A 166 -9.19 12.31 -6.75
N ILE A 167 -7.90 12.12 -7.08
CA ILE A 167 -7.27 10.78 -7.09
C ILE A 167 -7.15 10.25 -5.66
N TYR A 168 -6.75 11.08 -4.70
CA TYR A 168 -6.67 10.74 -3.28
C TYR A 168 -8.03 10.28 -2.74
N ASN A 169 -9.09 11.06 -2.94
CA ASN A 169 -10.44 10.75 -2.48
C ASN A 169 -11.00 9.48 -3.14
N ARG A 170 -10.68 9.23 -4.41
CA ARG A 170 -10.99 7.96 -5.09
C ARG A 170 -10.32 6.78 -4.38
N GLY A 171 -9.06 6.92 -3.98
CA GLY A 171 -8.32 5.92 -3.22
C GLY A 171 -8.92 5.70 -1.82
N LYS A 172 -9.29 6.78 -1.13
CA LYS A 172 -9.99 6.76 0.16
C LYS A 172 -11.32 6.02 0.03
N THR A 173 -12.15 6.38 -0.94
CA THR A 173 -13.41 5.69 -1.22
C THR A 173 -13.17 4.20 -1.49
N HIS A 174 -12.16 3.85 -2.29
CA HIS A 174 -11.83 2.45 -2.56
C HIS A 174 -11.41 1.70 -1.29
N PHE A 175 -10.72 2.34 -0.36
CA PHE A 175 -10.28 1.71 0.90
C PHE A 175 -11.46 1.38 1.82
N TYR A 176 -12.44 2.27 1.93
CA TYR A 176 -13.59 2.14 2.84
C TYR A 176 -14.83 1.48 2.22
N ALA A 177 -15.00 1.54 0.90
CA ALA A 177 -16.18 0.97 0.24
C ALA A 177 -16.16 -0.56 0.27
N LYS A 178 -17.26 -1.14 0.73
CA LYS A 178 -17.50 -2.58 0.72
C LYS A 178 -17.67 -3.10 -0.70
N ARG A 179 -17.25 -4.35 -0.94
CA ARG A 179 -17.28 -4.97 -2.27
C ARG A 179 -17.29 -6.48 -2.23
N GLY A 180 -17.66 -7.05 -3.40
CA GLY A 180 -17.69 -8.48 -3.61
C GLY A 180 -18.86 -9.17 -2.89
N GLN A 181 -19.01 -10.46 -3.13
CA GLN A 181 -20.09 -11.24 -2.54
C GLN A 181 -20.02 -11.31 -1.01
N LEU A 182 -18.83 -11.16 -0.43
CA LEU A 182 -18.68 -11.16 1.03
C LEU A 182 -18.85 -9.77 1.64
N ASN A 183 -19.11 -8.74 0.82
CA ASN A 183 -19.40 -7.37 1.26
C ASN A 183 -18.37 -6.79 2.25
N PHE A 184 -17.06 -6.95 1.97
CA PHE A 184 -15.98 -6.40 2.79
C PHE A 184 -15.20 -5.29 2.07
N SER A 185 -14.76 -4.31 2.84
CA SER A 185 -13.81 -3.26 2.45
C SER A 185 -12.37 -3.61 2.85
N CYS A 186 -11.40 -2.79 2.44
CA CYS A 186 -10.05 -2.88 2.98
C CYS A 186 -10.05 -2.51 4.48
N ALA A 187 -10.85 -1.51 4.88
CA ALA A 187 -10.99 -1.07 6.27
C ALA A 187 -11.57 -2.18 7.17
N ASP A 188 -12.53 -2.99 6.69
CA ASP A 188 -13.08 -4.08 7.49
C ASP A 188 -12.00 -5.05 7.97
N CYS A 189 -11.03 -5.38 7.11
CA CYS A 189 -9.93 -6.27 7.46
C CYS A 189 -8.76 -5.56 8.13
N HIS A 190 -8.39 -4.36 7.65
CA HIS A 190 -7.14 -3.69 8.02
C HIS A 190 -7.30 -2.57 9.06
N MET A 191 -8.53 -2.25 9.47
CA MET A 191 -8.84 -1.37 10.59
C MET A 191 -9.71 -2.11 11.62
N TYR A 192 -10.97 -2.37 11.27
CA TYR A 192 -11.97 -2.83 12.23
C TYR A 192 -11.66 -4.23 12.78
N SER A 193 -11.23 -5.16 11.94
CA SER A 193 -10.85 -6.53 12.34
C SER A 193 -9.34 -6.74 12.42
N SER A 194 -8.51 -5.68 12.35
CA SER A 194 -7.06 -5.85 12.55
C SER A 194 -6.78 -6.42 13.94
N GLY A 195 -5.85 -7.37 14.02
CA GLY A 195 -5.58 -8.14 15.24
C GLY A 195 -6.45 -9.39 15.41
N GLN A 196 -7.44 -9.60 14.54
CA GLN A 196 -8.26 -10.81 14.55
C GLN A 196 -7.79 -11.82 13.50
N MET A 197 -8.12 -13.08 13.71
CA MET A 197 -7.80 -14.17 12.78
C MET A 197 -8.84 -14.30 11.67
N ALA A 198 -8.36 -14.41 10.43
CA ALA A 198 -9.20 -14.73 9.30
C ALA A 198 -8.55 -15.85 8.46
N ARG A 199 -9.19 -17.01 8.37
CA ARG A 199 -8.69 -18.17 7.60
C ARG A 199 -7.24 -18.55 7.93
N GLY A 200 -6.87 -18.55 9.20
CA GLY A 200 -5.52 -18.87 9.68
C GLY A 200 -4.48 -17.77 9.48
N ASN A 201 -4.88 -16.55 9.04
CA ASN A 201 -3.99 -15.41 8.96
C ASN A 201 -4.42 -14.33 9.97
N LEU A 202 -3.48 -13.79 10.72
CA LEU A 202 -3.72 -12.60 11.53
C LEU A 202 -3.88 -11.38 10.62
N LEU A 203 -4.94 -10.60 10.82
CA LEU A 203 -5.22 -9.41 10.03
C LEU A 203 -4.32 -8.25 10.50
N SER A 204 -3.48 -7.78 9.60
CA SER A 204 -2.52 -6.71 9.85
C SER A 204 -3.20 -5.35 10.00
N PRO A 205 -2.74 -4.48 10.91
CA PRO A 205 -3.08 -3.07 10.89
C PRO A 205 -2.83 -2.44 9.51
N GLY A 206 -3.70 -1.53 9.08
CA GLY A 206 -3.52 -0.77 7.83
C GLY A 206 -2.42 0.28 7.95
N LEU A 207 -2.22 0.82 9.16
CA LEU A 207 -1.14 1.75 9.46
C LEU A 207 0.21 1.06 9.24
N GLY A 208 1.12 1.69 8.51
CA GLY A 208 2.44 1.16 8.19
C GLY A 208 2.47 0.04 7.15
N GLN A 209 1.31 -0.45 6.69
CA GLN A 209 1.23 -1.64 5.84
C GLN A 209 1.95 -1.50 4.49
N THR A 210 2.08 -0.30 3.96
CA THR A 210 2.74 -0.08 2.66
C THR A 210 4.26 0.09 2.75
N SER A 211 4.79 0.38 3.95
CA SER A 211 6.22 0.66 4.17
C SER A 211 7.12 -0.54 3.88
N HIS A 212 6.59 -1.76 3.95
CA HIS A 212 7.34 -3.00 3.80
C HIS A 212 7.25 -3.66 2.41
N PHE A 213 6.58 -3.04 1.44
CA PHE A 213 6.54 -3.57 0.07
C PHE A 213 7.81 -3.23 -0.75
N PRO A 214 8.19 -4.12 -1.72
CA PRO A 214 7.64 -5.45 -2.02
C PRO A 214 7.83 -6.43 -0.87
N VAL A 215 6.88 -7.35 -0.69
CA VAL A 215 6.98 -8.36 0.36
C VAL A 215 7.43 -9.70 -0.20
N TRP A 216 8.15 -10.46 0.60
CA TRP A 216 8.40 -11.88 0.37
C TRP A 216 7.43 -12.70 1.23
N ARG A 217 6.76 -13.70 0.63
CA ARG A 217 5.78 -14.53 1.33
C ARG A 217 6.06 -16.02 1.10
N ARG A 218 6.15 -16.78 2.20
CA ARG A 218 6.34 -18.24 2.17
C ARG A 218 5.26 -18.94 1.34
N LYS A 219 4.00 -18.51 1.44
CA LYS A 219 2.88 -19.04 0.65
C LYS A 219 3.10 -18.86 -0.86
N TRP A 220 3.69 -17.74 -1.28
CA TRP A 220 3.98 -17.50 -2.70
C TRP A 220 5.20 -18.29 -3.17
N ALA A 221 6.21 -18.43 -2.31
CA ALA A 221 7.39 -19.26 -2.57
C ALA A 221 6.98 -20.72 -2.76
N LYS A 222 6.23 -21.31 -1.82
CA LYS A 222 5.68 -22.68 -1.93
C LYS A 222 4.89 -22.88 -3.22
N LYS A 223 3.99 -21.94 -3.58
CA LYS A 223 3.21 -22.01 -4.81
C LYS A 223 4.10 -21.93 -6.06
N THR A 224 5.19 -21.19 -6.01
CA THR A 224 6.16 -21.10 -7.12
C THR A 224 6.95 -22.39 -7.25
N ALA A 225 7.42 -22.98 -6.14
CA ALA A 225 8.10 -24.27 -6.09
C ALA A 225 7.23 -25.38 -6.66
N ALA A 226 5.96 -25.46 -6.22
CA ALA A 226 5.01 -26.45 -6.74
C ALA A 226 4.78 -26.36 -8.25
N LYS A 227 4.90 -25.16 -8.84
CA LYS A 227 4.74 -24.97 -10.30
C LYS A 227 5.99 -25.18 -11.12
N LYS A 228 7.18 -24.96 -10.54
CA LYS A 228 8.44 -24.83 -11.27
C LYS A 228 9.54 -25.75 -10.74
N GLY A 229 9.24 -26.62 -9.79
CA GLY A 229 10.23 -27.47 -9.11
C GLY A 229 11.15 -26.73 -8.14
N LYS A 230 11.24 -25.38 -8.24
CA LYS A 230 12.10 -24.54 -7.39
C LYS A 230 11.48 -23.16 -7.16
N VAL A 231 11.86 -22.50 -6.05
CA VAL A 231 11.38 -21.15 -5.72
C VAL A 231 12.02 -20.11 -6.64
N GLY A 232 13.32 -20.19 -6.87
CA GLY A 232 14.12 -19.19 -7.55
C GLY A 232 14.14 -17.85 -6.79
N ALA A 233 15.02 -16.93 -7.18
CA ALA A 233 15.25 -15.67 -6.46
C ALA A 233 14.00 -14.77 -6.30
N PHE A 234 13.05 -14.83 -7.22
CA PHE A 234 11.85 -13.98 -7.21
C PHE A 234 10.57 -14.71 -6.82
N GLY A 235 10.61 -15.99 -6.48
CA GLY A 235 9.41 -16.83 -6.32
C GLY A 235 8.49 -16.41 -5.19
N GLY A 236 9.06 -15.90 -4.11
CA GLY A 236 8.34 -15.41 -2.95
C GLY A 236 7.90 -13.96 -3.03
N PHE A 237 8.45 -13.16 -3.96
CA PHE A 237 8.16 -11.73 -4.05
C PHE A 237 6.78 -11.41 -4.65
N GLY A 238 6.23 -10.31 -4.16
CA GLY A 238 5.05 -9.68 -4.73
C GLY A 238 4.99 -8.19 -4.46
N THR A 239 4.56 -7.45 -5.47
CA THR A 239 4.29 -6.03 -5.36
C THR A 239 2.97 -5.76 -4.63
N ILE A 240 2.72 -4.51 -4.24
CA ILE A 240 1.45 -4.09 -3.66
C ILE A 240 0.29 -4.31 -4.66
N GLU A 241 0.54 -4.14 -5.96
CA GLU A 241 -0.38 -4.45 -7.06
C GLU A 241 -0.87 -5.92 -7.02
N ARG A 242 0.04 -6.87 -6.73
CA ARG A 242 -0.32 -8.26 -6.50
C ARG A 242 -1.22 -8.44 -5.29
N ARG A 243 -0.93 -7.68 -4.23
CA ARG A 243 -1.67 -7.79 -2.96
C ARG A 243 -3.10 -7.27 -3.09
N TYR A 244 -3.30 -6.12 -3.72
CA TYR A 244 -4.63 -5.56 -3.94
C TYR A 244 -5.53 -6.51 -4.75
N GLY A 245 -5.02 -7.05 -5.85
CA GLY A 245 -5.76 -8.07 -6.62
C GLY A 245 -6.06 -9.33 -5.80
N GLY A 246 -5.13 -9.75 -4.93
CA GLY A 246 -5.32 -10.86 -4.02
C GLY A 246 -6.39 -10.59 -2.96
N CYS A 247 -6.45 -9.39 -2.39
CA CYS A 247 -7.47 -8.99 -1.42
C CYS A 247 -8.87 -8.96 -2.06
N ASN A 248 -9.02 -8.36 -3.25
CA ASN A 248 -10.29 -8.38 -3.97
C ASN A 248 -10.80 -9.82 -4.21
N LYS A 249 -9.89 -10.74 -4.58
CA LYS A 249 -10.24 -12.17 -4.72
C LYS A 249 -10.73 -12.80 -3.41
N GLN A 250 -10.14 -12.41 -2.26
CA GLN A 250 -10.54 -12.97 -0.95
C GLN A 250 -11.99 -12.64 -0.61
N VAL A 251 -12.45 -11.46 -0.97
CA VAL A 251 -13.83 -11.00 -0.72
C VAL A 251 -14.77 -11.30 -1.91
N ARG A 252 -14.32 -12.12 -2.87
CA ARG A 252 -15.05 -12.49 -4.09
C ARG A 252 -15.47 -11.27 -4.92
N ALA A 253 -14.68 -10.21 -4.89
CA ALA A 253 -14.85 -9.03 -5.74
C ALA A 253 -14.10 -9.20 -7.07
N LYS A 254 -14.50 -8.38 -8.07
CA LYS A 254 -13.79 -8.30 -9.35
C LYS A 254 -12.33 -7.91 -9.13
N VAL A 255 -11.42 -8.71 -9.68
CA VAL A 255 -9.97 -8.45 -9.65
C VAL A 255 -9.65 -7.47 -10.76
N LEU A 256 -9.45 -6.19 -10.42
CA LEU A 256 -9.33 -5.09 -11.38
C LEU A 256 -8.08 -5.20 -12.26
N ASN A 257 -6.98 -5.73 -11.74
CA ASN A 257 -5.74 -5.94 -12.48
C ASN A 257 -5.66 -7.32 -13.20
N LYS A 258 -6.81 -7.83 -13.68
CA LYS A 258 -6.90 -9.06 -14.49
C LYS A 258 -7.08 -8.68 -15.96
N GLY A 259 -6.53 -9.51 -16.88
CA GLY A 259 -6.61 -9.30 -18.33
C GLY A 259 -5.29 -8.80 -18.93
N LYS A 260 -5.22 -8.80 -20.30
CA LYS A 260 -3.99 -8.48 -21.05
C LYS A 260 -3.49 -7.06 -20.76
N LYS A 261 -4.37 -6.06 -20.83
CA LYS A 261 -4.07 -4.65 -20.56
C LYS A 261 -3.39 -4.44 -19.20
N TRP A 262 -3.90 -5.07 -18.13
CA TRP A 262 -3.44 -4.90 -16.75
C TRP A 262 -2.30 -5.85 -16.36
N LYS A 263 -1.70 -6.54 -17.31
CA LYS A 263 -0.48 -7.31 -17.09
C LYS A 263 0.74 -6.40 -16.95
N THR A 264 0.79 -5.36 -17.75
CA THR A 264 1.93 -4.43 -17.90
C THR A 264 1.59 -2.96 -17.57
N ALA A 265 0.34 -2.66 -17.24
CA ALA A 265 -0.13 -1.36 -16.74
C ALA A 265 -0.86 -1.53 -15.40
N GLN A 266 -0.84 -0.51 -14.56
CA GLN A 266 -1.62 -0.49 -13.30
C GLN A 266 -3.05 -0.02 -13.56
N HIS A 267 -4.00 -0.63 -12.84
CA HIS A 267 -5.39 -0.18 -12.90
C HIS A 267 -5.53 1.15 -12.14
N PRO A 268 -6.21 2.17 -12.68
CA PRO A 268 -6.32 3.49 -12.04
C PRO A 268 -6.86 3.46 -10.60
N GLU A 269 -7.78 2.53 -10.30
CA GLU A 269 -8.29 2.33 -8.92
C GLU A 269 -7.19 1.88 -7.95
N TYR A 270 -6.25 1.02 -8.41
CA TYR A 270 -5.18 0.56 -7.56
C TYR A 270 -4.07 1.61 -7.42
N VAL A 271 -3.86 2.46 -8.43
CA VAL A 271 -2.98 3.63 -8.31
C VAL A 271 -3.55 4.60 -7.26
N ALA A 272 -4.84 4.90 -7.34
CA ALA A 272 -5.52 5.76 -6.38
C ALA A 272 -5.48 5.17 -4.95
N LEU A 273 -5.76 3.86 -4.82
CA LEU A 273 -5.67 3.16 -3.54
C LEU A 273 -4.25 3.19 -2.97
N GLU A 274 -3.22 2.98 -3.80
CA GLU A 274 -1.82 3.04 -3.37
C GLU A 274 -1.45 4.45 -2.89
N TYR A 275 -1.94 5.49 -3.57
CA TYR A 275 -1.71 6.88 -3.20
C TYR A 275 -2.32 7.24 -1.84
N PHE A 276 -3.60 6.90 -1.62
CA PHE A 276 -4.25 7.06 -0.32
C PHE A 276 -3.60 6.21 0.76
N HIS A 277 -3.51 4.89 0.54
CA HIS A 277 -3.07 3.96 1.57
C HIS A 277 -1.61 4.20 2.00
N THR A 278 -0.75 4.62 1.06
CA THR A 278 0.65 4.92 1.40
C THR A 278 0.78 6.23 2.15
N SER A 279 -0.03 7.25 1.84
CA SER A 279 -0.02 8.50 2.60
C SER A 279 -0.45 8.31 4.06
N MET A 280 -1.29 7.31 4.36
CA MET A 280 -1.64 6.92 5.74
C MET A 280 -0.45 6.34 6.52
N SER A 281 0.63 5.96 5.85
CA SER A 281 1.87 5.47 6.46
C SER A 281 2.99 6.52 6.53
N ASN A 282 2.71 7.79 6.19
CA ASN A 282 3.69 8.87 6.30
C ASN A 282 4.28 8.93 7.72
N GLY A 283 5.55 9.29 7.84
CA GLY A 283 6.26 9.35 9.13
C GLY A 283 6.79 8.01 9.63
N ILE A 284 6.43 6.88 8.99
CA ILE A 284 6.96 5.55 9.32
C ILE A 284 8.18 5.25 8.47
N LYS A 285 9.23 4.70 9.07
CA LYS A 285 10.44 4.26 8.38
C LYS A 285 10.14 3.07 7.47
N LEU A 286 10.69 3.09 6.26
CA LEU A 286 10.61 1.98 5.33
C LEU A 286 11.46 0.80 5.85
N ASN A 287 10.91 -0.39 5.82
CA ASN A 287 11.58 -1.64 6.15
C ASN A 287 11.46 -2.72 5.06
N GLY A 288 10.98 -2.32 3.87
CA GLY A 288 10.93 -3.22 2.72
C GLY A 288 12.28 -3.44 2.04
N PRO A 289 12.48 -4.57 1.33
CA PRO A 289 11.60 -5.72 1.33
C PRO A 289 11.62 -6.45 2.67
N ALA A 290 10.54 -7.16 3.01
CA ALA A 290 10.48 -7.90 4.25
C ALA A 290 9.66 -9.19 4.10
N VAL A 291 9.94 -10.19 4.96
CA VAL A 291 9.10 -11.39 5.05
C VAL A 291 7.74 -11.03 5.64
N ARG A 292 6.67 -11.54 5.05
CA ARG A 292 5.30 -11.39 5.56
C ARG A 292 4.49 -12.69 5.39
N GLN A 293 3.52 -12.92 6.24
CA GLN A 293 2.60 -14.07 6.17
C GLN A 293 1.72 -14.06 4.93
#